data_cf33584d0ebb5770d6015b1fb8840924
#
_entry.id   cf33584d0ebb5770d6015b1fb8840924
#
_cell.length_a   1.000
_cell.length_b   1.000
_cell.length_c   1.000
_cell.angle_alpha   90.00
_cell.angle_beta   90.00
_cell.angle_gamma   90.00
#
_symmetry.space_group_name_H-M   'P 1'
#
loop_
_entity.id
_entity.type
_entity.pdbx_description
1 polymer ?
#
loop_
_entity_poly.entity_id
_entity_poly.type
_entity_poly.pdbx_seq_one_letter_code
_entity_poly.pdbx_strand_id
1 'polypeptide(L)'
;KMMPFGLYSTQDFGNQVKIYCDPYKEPIVQKFAIDSPAGYDSIRAISALQGTYGKQVEFARELAKRRMEGTPIIQTIFSPFSTLKKLAGDRLLTDMKEYPRSVHHALAAITATTLDFVGYNIDAGVDGFFFATQNAVKTMMTEEEFNEFGVFYDLAVINSYAKKTWFNPIHMHGEDVYFEKLKDYPVNCLNWHDRHTWPSLKEARRLTDKCLMAGIRSSPYFVNGVLQ
;
A
#
# COMPACT_ATOMS: atom_id res chain seq x y z
N LYS A 1 12.80 -2.03 -6.96
CA LYS A 1 11.40 -2.02 -6.46
C LYS A 1 10.46 -2.39 -7.58
N MET A 2 9.61 -3.38 -7.34
CA MET A 2 8.50 -3.71 -8.23
C MET A 2 7.38 -2.69 -8.05
N MET A 3 6.94 -2.11 -9.17
CA MET A 3 5.89 -1.08 -9.17
C MET A 3 4.73 -1.51 -10.07
N PRO A 4 3.84 -2.38 -9.58
CA PRO A 4 2.62 -2.67 -10.30
C PRO A 4 1.76 -1.40 -10.40
N PHE A 5 0.83 -1.36 -11.34
CA PHE A 5 -0.11 -0.25 -11.41
C PHE A 5 -0.95 -0.13 -10.12
N GLY A 6 -1.31 1.11 -9.75
CA GLY A 6 -1.85 1.42 -8.42
C GLY A 6 -3.17 0.74 -8.04
N LEU A 7 -3.85 0.08 -8.99
CA LEU A 7 -5.12 -0.62 -8.77
C LEU A 7 -5.01 -2.14 -8.89
N TYR A 8 -3.79 -2.70 -9.00
CA TYR A 8 -3.60 -4.15 -9.18
C TYR A 8 -4.26 -4.96 -8.05
N SER A 9 -4.26 -4.44 -6.82
CA SER A 9 -4.80 -5.13 -5.65
C SER A 9 -6.34 -5.16 -5.59
N THR A 10 -7.03 -4.58 -6.57
CA THR A 10 -8.49 -4.41 -6.50
C THR A 10 -9.25 -5.19 -7.55
N GLN A 11 -8.60 -5.56 -8.67
CA GLN A 11 -9.29 -6.25 -9.77
C GLN A 11 -9.84 -7.61 -9.36
N ASP A 12 -9.04 -8.37 -8.61
CA ASP A 12 -9.42 -9.71 -8.19
C ASP A 12 -10.54 -9.70 -7.14
N PHE A 13 -10.78 -8.57 -6.47
CA PHE A 13 -11.92 -8.32 -5.60
C PHE A 13 -13.17 -7.79 -6.33
N GLY A 14 -13.10 -7.61 -7.66
CA GLY A 14 -14.25 -7.28 -8.49
C GLY A 14 -14.30 -5.84 -9.02
N ASN A 15 -13.32 -4.97 -8.75
CA ASN A 15 -13.25 -3.66 -9.41
C ASN A 15 -13.11 -3.82 -10.92
N GLN A 16 -13.94 -3.09 -11.68
CA GLN A 16 -13.70 -2.93 -13.10
C GLN A 16 -12.74 -1.77 -13.32
N VAL A 17 -11.56 -2.09 -13.83
CA VAL A 17 -10.46 -1.12 -14.01
C VAL A 17 -10.21 -0.91 -15.50
N LYS A 18 -10.17 0.35 -15.92
CA LYS A 18 -9.71 0.72 -17.26
C LYS A 18 -8.22 1.02 -17.20
N ILE A 19 -7.45 0.25 -17.94
CA ILE A 19 -6.02 0.46 -18.16
C ILE A 19 -5.86 1.13 -19.53
N TYR A 20 -5.00 2.13 -19.61
CA TYR A 20 -4.70 2.85 -20.85
C TYR A 20 -3.40 2.31 -21.46
N CYS A 21 -3.32 2.26 -22.79
CA CYS A 21 -2.07 1.98 -23.50
C CYS A 21 -1.08 3.17 -23.44
N ASP A 22 -1.47 4.26 -22.82
CA ASP A 22 -0.67 5.47 -22.64
C ASP A 22 0.06 5.39 -21.28
N PRO A 23 1.42 5.36 -21.25
CA PRO A 23 2.18 5.22 -20.00
C PRO A 23 2.05 6.43 -19.06
N TYR A 24 1.53 7.56 -19.54
CA TYR A 24 1.30 8.77 -18.75
C TYR A 24 -0.12 8.86 -18.17
N LYS A 25 -1.00 7.91 -18.51
CA LYS A 25 -2.36 7.84 -17.97
C LYS A 25 -2.48 6.78 -16.90
N GLU A 26 -2.84 7.20 -15.71
CA GLU A 26 -3.10 6.26 -14.62
C GLU A 26 -4.39 5.44 -14.88
N PRO A 27 -4.40 4.17 -14.46
CA PRO A 27 -5.62 3.37 -14.49
C PRO A 27 -6.71 3.99 -13.62
N ILE A 28 -7.96 3.88 -14.06
CA ILE A 28 -9.13 4.38 -13.32
C ILE A 28 -10.10 3.26 -12.98
N VAL A 29 -10.79 3.37 -11.85
CA VAL A 29 -11.91 2.50 -11.50
C VAL A 29 -13.14 2.96 -12.29
N GLN A 30 -13.69 2.10 -13.15
CA GLN A 30 -14.93 2.35 -13.89
C GLN A 30 -16.15 1.92 -13.06
N LYS A 31 -16.02 0.82 -12.30
CA LYS A 31 -17.05 0.35 -11.39
C LYS A 31 -16.38 -0.19 -10.12
N PHE A 32 -16.84 0.31 -8.98
CA PHE A 32 -16.39 -0.17 -7.67
C PHE A 32 -17.02 -1.54 -7.37
N ALA A 33 -16.24 -2.41 -6.73
CA ALA A 33 -16.73 -3.69 -6.24
C ALA A 33 -17.74 -3.52 -5.09
N ILE A 34 -17.57 -2.44 -4.33
CA ILE A 34 -18.43 -2.08 -3.20
C ILE A 34 -19.20 -0.80 -3.58
N ASP A 35 -20.42 -0.95 -4.02
CA ASP A 35 -21.33 0.13 -4.41
C ASP A 35 -22.50 0.35 -3.42
N SER A 36 -22.59 -0.51 -2.39
CA SER A 36 -23.61 -0.48 -1.33
C SER A 36 -23.05 -1.00 -0.01
N PRO A 37 -23.63 -0.72 1.16
CA PRO A 37 -23.18 -1.27 2.44
C PRO A 37 -23.13 -2.80 2.44
N ALA A 38 -24.06 -3.48 1.79
CA ALA A 38 -24.04 -4.94 1.64
C ALA A 38 -22.84 -5.47 0.83
N GLY A 39 -22.24 -4.62 -0.01
CA GLY A 39 -21.06 -4.97 -0.79
C GLY A 39 -19.84 -5.34 0.07
N TYR A 40 -19.70 -4.75 1.26
CA TYR A 40 -18.62 -5.11 2.19
C TYR A 40 -18.72 -6.56 2.64
N ASP A 41 -19.94 -7.03 2.91
CA ASP A 41 -20.18 -8.40 3.36
C ASP A 41 -19.98 -9.45 2.25
N SER A 42 -19.88 -9.02 0.99
CA SER A 42 -19.58 -9.89 -0.16
C SER A 42 -18.08 -10.11 -0.38
N ILE A 43 -17.22 -9.26 0.17
CA ILE A 43 -15.77 -9.39 0.04
C ILE A 43 -15.29 -10.65 0.75
N ARG A 44 -14.53 -11.47 0.03
CA ARG A 44 -13.92 -12.71 0.55
C ARG A 44 -12.43 -12.71 0.35
N ALA A 45 -11.70 -13.39 1.22
CA ALA A 45 -10.30 -13.67 0.97
C ALA A 45 -10.16 -14.50 -0.32
N ILE A 46 -9.20 -14.13 -1.14
CA ILE A 46 -8.87 -14.77 -2.41
C ILE A 46 -7.44 -15.29 -2.37
N SER A 47 -7.16 -16.34 -3.14
CA SER A 47 -5.80 -16.86 -3.25
C SER A 47 -4.92 -15.90 -4.04
N ALA A 48 -3.78 -15.53 -3.45
CA ALA A 48 -2.79 -14.68 -4.10
C ALA A 48 -1.95 -15.40 -5.20
N LEU A 49 -2.27 -16.66 -5.51
CA LEU A 49 -1.71 -17.37 -6.67
C LEU A 49 -2.55 -17.20 -7.94
N GLN A 50 -3.68 -16.52 -7.87
CA GLN A 50 -4.60 -16.34 -8.99
C GLN A 50 -4.68 -14.88 -9.40
N GLY A 51 -5.26 -14.63 -10.58
CA GLY A 51 -5.58 -13.30 -11.06
C GLY A 51 -4.36 -12.38 -11.17
N THR A 52 -4.57 -11.15 -10.78
CA THR A 52 -3.54 -10.09 -10.83
C THR A 52 -2.48 -10.28 -9.75
N TYR A 53 -2.88 -10.76 -8.57
CA TYR A 53 -1.95 -11.10 -7.50
C TYR A 53 -0.99 -12.20 -7.94
N GLY A 54 -1.50 -13.28 -8.56
CA GLY A 54 -0.68 -14.40 -9.04
C GLY A 54 0.34 -13.98 -10.09
N LYS A 55 -0.05 -13.09 -11.00
CA LYS A 55 0.88 -12.50 -11.98
C LYS A 55 2.02 -11.73 -11.30
N GLN A 56 1.75 -11.02 -10.21
CA GLN A 56 2.79 -10.30 -9.46
C GLN A 56 3.75 -11.26 -8.75
N VAL A 57 3.25 -12.36 -8.18
CA VAL A 57 4.08 -13.41 -7.56
C VAL A 57 4.98 -14.08 -8.60
N GLU A 58 4.43 -14.43 -9.76
CA GLU A 58 5.21 -15.02 -10.85
C GLU A 58 6.28 -14.06 -11.37
N PHE A 59 5.93 -12.77 -11.54
CA PHE A 59 6.89 -11.75 -11.95
C PHE A 59 8.02 -11.58 -10.92
N ALA A 60 7.70 -11.61 -9.62
CA ALA A 60 8.69 -11.57 -8.55
C ALA A 60 9.66 -12.76 -8.65
N ARG A 61 9.13 -13.97 -8.87
CA ARG A 61 9.91 -15.20 -9.03
C ARG A 61 10.85 -15.15 -10.23
N GLU A 62 10.35 -14.65 -11.36
CA GLU A 62 11.17 -14.52 -12.58
C GLU A 62 12.27 -13.44 -12.41
N LEU A 63 11.98 -12.33 -11.75
CA LEU A 63 13.00 -11.33 -11.41
C LEU A 63 14.06 -11.88 -10.47
N ALA A 64 13.65 -12.62 -9.45
CA ALA A 64 14.59 -13.22 -8.49
C ALA A 64 15.59 -14.17 -9.17
N LYS A 65 15.12 -14.95 -10.16
CA LYS A 65 15.99 -15.83 -10.96
C LYS A 65 17.00 -15.08 -11.84
N ARG A 66 16.64 -13.87 -12.29
CA ARG A 66 17.41 -13.10 -13.30
C ARG A 66 18.15 -11.91 -12.72
N ARG A 67 18.00 -11.63 -11.42
CA ARG A 67 18.65 -10.49 -10.80
C ARG A 67 20.18 -10.63 -10.80
N MET A 68 20.86 -9.52 -10.95
CA MET A 68 22.29 -9.46 -10.70
C MET A 68 22.58 -9.66 -9.22
N GLU A 69 23.69 -10.27 -8.90
CA GLU A 69 24.13 -10.49 -7.53
C GLU A 69 24.13 -9.17 -6.73
N GLY A 70 23.62 -9.22 -5.50
CA GLY A 70 23.52 -8.05 -4.63
C GLY A 70 22.40 -7.07 -4.94
N THR A 71 21.62 -7.27 -6.02
CA THR A 71 20.50 -6.38 -6.35
C THR A 71 19.23 -6.74 -5.57
N PRO A 72 18.74 -5.89 -4.63
CA PRO A 72 17.55 -6.20 -3.87
C PRO A 72 16.26 -6.07 -4.69
N ILE A 73 15.32 -6.97 -4.44
CA ILE A 73 13.98 -6.94 -5.02
C ILE A 73 12.97 -6.70 -3.90
N ILE A 74 12.22 -5.62 -3.97
CA ILE A 74 11.13 -5.34 -3.03
C ILE A 74 9.79 -5.26 -3.77
N GLN A 75 8.77 -5.93 -3.23
CA GLN A 75 7.41 -5.93 -3.76
C GLN A 75 6.63 -4.77 -3.16
N THR A 76 5.87 -4.04 -3.99
CA THR A 76 4.90 -3.06 -3.50
C THR A 76 3.64 -3.77 -3.05
N ILE A 77 3.21 -3.48 -1.82
CA ILE A 77 1.92 -3.90 -1.27
C ILE A 77 1.18 -2.67 -0.73
N PHE A 78 -0.14 -2.66 -0.86
CA PHE A 78 -0.96 -1.60 -0.29
C PHE A 78 -1.48 -2.00 1.08
N SER A 79 -1.65 -1.02 1.96
CA SER A 79 -2.33 -1.24 3.24
C SER A 79 -3.75 -1.78 2.99
N PRO A 80 -4.29 -2.64 3.88
CA PRO A 80 -5.65 -3.14 3.74
C PRO A 80 -6.68 -2.02 3.62
N PHE A 81 -6.54 -0.95 4.42
CA PHE A 81 -7.42 0.22 4.33
C PHE A 81 -7.32 0.94 2.98
N SER A 82 -6.10 1.13 2.44
CA SER A 82 -5.92 1.74 1.12
C SER A 82 -6.53 0.89 0.00
N THR A 83 -6.44 -0.43 0.12
CA THR A 83 -7.10 -1.35 -0.82
C THR A 83 -8.62 -1.24 -0.72
N LEU A 84 -9.18 -1.26 0.51
CA LEU A 84 -10.62 -1.11 0.73
C LEU A 84 -11.14 0.24 0.22
N LYS A 85 -10.39 1.34 0.44
CA LYS A 85 -10.74 2.67 -0.09
C LYS A 85 -10.84 2.67 -1.63
N LYS A 86 -9.97 1.93 -2.29
CA LYS A 86 -10.02 1.75 -3.76
C LYS A 86 -11.18 0.84 -4.21
N LEU A 87 -11.70 -0.04 -3.35
CA LEU A 87 -12.84 -0.92 -3.64
C LEU A 87 -14.19 -0.22 -3.44
N ALA A 88 -14.27 0.72 -2.48
CA ALA A 88 -15.50 1.37 -2.08
C ALA A 88 -15.59 2.85 -2.51
N GLY A 89 -14.48 3.47 -2.90
CA GLY A 89 -14.46 4.90 -3.18
C GLY A 89 -14.69 5.75 -1.91
N ASP A 90 -15.25 6.96 -2.09
CA ASP A 90 -15.40 7.92 -0.99
C ASP A 90 -16.45 7.52 0.05
N ARG A 91 -17.37 6.64 -0.33
CA ARG A 91 -18.38 6.10 0.59
C ARG A 91 -17.78 5.46 1.85
N LEU A 92 -16.57 4.89 1.76
CA LEU A 92 -15.91 4.21 2.88
C LEU A 92 -15.89 5.08 4.14
N LEU A 93 -15.64 6.40 4.01
CA LEU A 93 -15.51 7.30 5.15
C LEU A 93 -16.83 7.50 5.94
N THR A 94 -17.96 7.36 5.26
CA THR A 94 -19.28 7.34 5.90
C THR A 94 -19.61 5.94 6.40
N ASP A 95 -19.38 4.93 5.59
CA ASP A 95 -19.74 3.54 5.89
C ASP A 95 -18.97 2.98 7.10
N MET A 96 -17.73 3.41 7.34
CA MET A 96 -16.97 2.99 8.53
C MET A 96 -17.62 3.46 9.84
N LYS A 97 -18.42 4.53 9.81
CA LYS A 97 -19.18 5.04 10.97
C LYS A 97 -20.55 4.37 11.09
N GLU A 98 -21.22 4.16 9.97
CA GLU A 98 -22.59 3.64 9.93
C GLU A 98 -22.64 2.10 9.93
N TYR A 99 -21.65 1.44 9.31
CA TYR A 99 -21.58 -0.02 9.11
C TYR A 99 -20.20 -0.60 9.52
N PRO A 100 -19.67 -0.28 10.71
CA PRO A 100 -18.30 -0.65 11.10
C PRO A 100 -18.06 -2.16 11.01
N ARG A 101 -19.03 -3.00 11.37
CA ARG A 101 -18.90 -4.47 11.31
C ARG A 101 -18.66 -4.98 9.89
N SER A 102 -19.41 -4.48 8.91
CA SER A 102 -19.26 -4.86 7.51
C SER A 102 -17.91 -4.37 6.95
N VAL A 103 -17.49 -3.16 7.32
CA VAL A 103 -16.17 -2.61 6.97
C VAL A 103 -15.05 -3.49 7.55
N HIS A 104 -15.13 -3.89 8.81
CA HIS A 104 -14.18 -4.82 9.43
C HIS A 104 -14.16 -6.19 8.75
N HIS A 105 -15.32 -6.71 8.31
CA HIS A 105 -15.39 -7.96 7.54
C HIS A 105 -14.57 -7.86 6.26
N ALA A 106 -14.76 -6.81 5.48
CA ALA A 106 -14.00 -6.59 4.25
C ALA A 106 -12.49 -6.39 4.51
N LEU A 107 -12.13 -5.60 5.54
CA LEU A 107 -10.73 -5.41 5.94
C LEU A 107 -10.06 -6.73 6.33
N ALA A 108 -10.75 -7.59 7.07
CA ALA A 108 -10.23 -8.90 7.45
C ALA A 108 -9.97 -9.80 6.21
N ALA A 109 -10.89 -9.82 5.25
CA ALA A 109 -10.75 -10.59 4.01
C ALA A 109 -9.57 -10.07 3.15
N ILE A 110 -9.44 -8.74 3.00
CA ILE A 110 -8.34 -8.10 2.28
C ILE A 110 -7.00 -8.39 2.98
N THR A 111 -6.98 -8.32 4.31
CA THR A 111 -5.78 -8.62 5.11
C THR A 111 -5.35 -10.06 4.91
N ALA A 112 -6.27 -11.02 4.95
CA ALA A 112 -5.98 -12.44 4.72
C ALA A 112 -5.35 -12.66 3.33
N THR A 113 -5.91 -12.04 2.27
CA THR A 113 -5.32 -12.08 0.93
C THR A 113 -3.93 -11.44 0.88
N THR A 114 -3.73 -10.33 1.59
CA THR A 114 -2.44 -9.63 1.62
C THR A 114 -1.38 -10.46 2.34
N LEU A 115 -1.75 -11.17 3.41
CA LEU A 115 -0.87 -12.10 4.13
C LEU A 115 -0.45 -13.28 3.25
N ASP A 116 -1.40 -13.87 2.49
CA ASP A 116 -1.13 -14.91 1.50
C ASP A 116 -0.16 -14.42 0.42
N PHE A 117 -0.41 -13.21 -0.11
CA PHE A 117 0.46 -12.56 -1.09
C PHE A 117 1.87 -12.30 -0.57
N VAL A 118 2.00 -11.87 0.68
CA VAL A 118 3.30 -11.69 1.36
C VAL A 118 4.05 -13.01 1.41
N GLY A 119 3.39 -14.09 1.85
CA GLY A 119 4.00 -15.42 1.95
C GLY A 119 4.58 -15.88 0.60
N TYR A 120 3.78 -15.84 -0.46
CA TYR A 120 4.23 -16.27 -1.78
C TYR A 120 5.33 -15.39 -2.39
N ASN A 121 5.36 -14.10 -2.08
CA ASN A 121 6.45 -13.24 -2.52
C ASN A 121 7.76 -13.53 -1.78
N ILE A 122 7.71 -13.84 -0.48
CA ILE A 122 8.89 -14.31 0.27
C ILE A 122 9.43 -15.60 -0.36
N ASP A 123 8.55 -16.56 -0.64
CA ASP A 123 8.92 -17.82 -1.29
C ASP A 123 9.43 -17.62 -2.72
N ALA A 124 8.98 -16.56 -3.40
CA ALA A 124 9.48 -16.15 -4.70
C ALA A 124 10.87 -15.50 -4.65
N GLY A 125 11.38 -15.15 -3.46
CA GLY A 125 12.73 -14.61 -3.24
C GLY A 125 12.84 -13.10 -3.23
N VAL A 126 11.77 -12.37 -2.83
CA VAL A 126 11.87 -10.93 -2.59
C VAL A 126 12.65 -10.64 -1.29
N ASP A 127 13.36 -9.53 -1.26
CA ASP A 127 14.19 -9.09 -0.15
C ASP A 127 13.40 -8.20 0.85
N GLY A 128 12.18 -7.81 0.47
CA GLY A 128 11.32 -6.99 1.32
C GLY A 128 10.09 -6.46 0.63
N PHE A 129 9.42 -5.54 1.34
CA PHE A 129 8.14 -4.99 0.91
C PHE A 129 8.13 -3.47 1.04
N PHE A 130 7.68 -2.80 -0.04
CA PHE A 130 7.33 -1.40 -0.03
C PHE A 130 5.85 -1.29 0.36
N PHE A 131 5.60 -1.09 1.65
CA PHE A 131 4.26 -0.99 2.20
C PHE A 131 3.71 0.41 1.95
N ALA A 132 2.71 0.52 1.09
CA ALA A 132 2.13 1.81 0.71
C ALA A 132 0.81 2.05 1.46
N THR A 133 0.83 3.04 2.37
CA THR A 133 -0.38 3.58 2.98
C THR A 133 -0.72 4.92 2.34
N GLN A 134 -1.88 4.99 1.68
CA GLN A 134 -2.30 6.16 0.87
C GLN A 134 -3.39 6.98 1.55
N ASN A 135 -3.89 6.55 2.69
CA ASN A 135 -5.06 7.14 3.34
C ASN A 135 -4.84 7.39 4.85
N ALA A 136 -3.60 7.26 5.33
CA ALA A 136 -3.23 7.54 6.72
C ALA A 136 -2.98 9.04 6.92
N VAL A 137 -4.01 9.86 6.68
CA VAL A 137 -3.95 11.33 6.71
C VAL A 137 -5.03 11.89 7.62
N LYS A 138 -4.70 12.94 8.38
CA LYS A 138 -5.57 13.54 9.39
C LYS A 138 -6.80 14.26 8.81
N THR A 139 -6.70 14.66 7.54
CA THR A 139 -7.82 15.28 6.80
C THR A 139 -8.90 14.29 6.41
N MET A 140 -8.64 12.97 6.49
CA MET A 140 -9.55 11.93 6.03
C MET A 140 -10.26 11.20 7.18
N MET A 141 -9.56 10.98 8.29
CA MET A 141 -10.09 10.25 9.45
C MET A 141 -9.43 10.75 10.74
N THR A 142 -10.10 10.55 11.89
CA THR A 142 -9.53 10.83 13.19
C THR A 142 -8.44 9.82 13.55
N GLU A 143 -7.67 10.09 14.59
CA GLU A 143 -6.63 9.16 15.05
C GLU A 143 -7.23 7.86 15.59
N GLU A 144 -8.40 7.92 16.25
CA GLU A 144 -9.15 6.77 16.75
C GLU A 144 -9.61 5.90 15.57
N GLU A 145 -10.20 6.50 14.54
CA GLU A 145 -10.60 5.81 13.32
C GLU A 145 -9.40 5.18 12.62
N PHE A 146 -8.27 5.89 12.54
CA PHE A 146 -7.06 5.32 11.95
C PHE A 146 -6.50 4.16 12.79
N ASN A 147 -6.56 4.24 14.12
CA ASN A 147 -6.17 3.12 14.99
C ASN A 147 -7.02 1.88 14.73
N GLU A 148 -8.33 2.04 14.64
CA GLU A 148 -9.31 0.98 14.50
C GLU A 148 -9.26 0.35 13.09
N PHE A 149 -9.36 1.16 12.04
CA PHE A 149 -9.53 0.67 10.67
C PHE A 149 -8.22 0.60 9.87
N GLY A 150 -7.16 1.26 10.31
CA GLY A 150 -5.84 1.27 9.66
C GLY A 150 -4.80 0.48 10.43
N VAL A 151 -4.35 1.00 11.58
CA VAL A 151 -3.18 0.50 12.32
C VAL A 151 -3.28 -0.99 12.65
N PHE A 152 -4.44 -1.45 13.11
CA PHE A 152 -4.66 -2.85 13.48
C PHE A 152 -4.35 -3.80 12.31
N TYR A 153 -4.86 -3.49 11.13
CA TYR A 153 -4.68 -4.30 9.93
C TYR A 153 -3.30 -4.14 9.30
N ASP A 154 -2.75 -2.93 9.32
CA ASP A 154 -1.40 -2.63 8.83
C ASP A 154 -0.37 -3.43 9.61
N LEU A 155 -0.45 -3.44 10.94
CA LEU A 155 0.48 -4.17 11.80
C LEU A 155 0.36 -5.69 11.62
N ALA A 156 -0.83 -6.22 11.38
CA ALA A 156 -1.00 -7.64 11.05
C ALA A 156 -0.21 -8.03 9.81
N VAL A 157 -0.26 -7.21 8.75
CA VAL A 157 0.49 -7.44 7.52
C VAL A 157 1.99 -7.26 7.74
N ILE A 158 2.42 -6.13 8.32
CA ILE A 158 3.85 -5.79 8.47
C ILE A 158 4.56 -6.81 9.37
N ASN A 159 3.95 -7.23 10.48
CA ASN A 159 4.54 -8.23 11.38
C ASN A 159 4.75 -9.59 10.70
N SER A 160 4.00 -9.91 9.64
CA SER A 160 4.15 -11.18 8.92
C SER A 160 5.49 -11.31 8.18
N TYR A 161 6.11 -10.17 7.81
CA TYR A 161 7.37 -10.15 7.05
C TYR A 161 8.52 -9.40 7.70
N ALA A 162 8.27 -8.52 8.66
CA ALA A 162 9.28 -7.60 9.23
C ALA A 162 10.56 -8.30 9.73
N LYS A 163 10.45 -9.55 10.23
CA LYS A 163 11.57 -10.36 10.69
C LYS A 163 12.09 -11.38 9.66
N LYS A 164 11.43 -11.49 8.50
CA LYS A 164 11.78 -12.46 7.46
C LYS A 164 12.50 -11.84 6.27
N THR A 165 12.40 -10.51 6.15
CA THR A 165 12.96 -9.74 5.05
C THR A 165 13.78 -8.57 5.61
N TRP A 166 14.74 -8.07 4.86
CA TRP A 166 15.71 -7.12 5.38
C TRP A 166 15.51 -5.67 4.90
N PHE A 167 14.71 -5.44 3.84
CA PHE A 167 14.48 -4.09 3.33
C PHE A 167 12.98 -3.78 3.21
N ASN A 168 12.43 -3.15 4.24
CA ASN A 168 11.00 -2.94 4.43
C ASN A 168 10.67 -1.46 4.58
N PRO A 169 10.59 -0.69 3.46
CA PRO A 169 10.13 0.68 3.50
C PRO A 169 8.61 0.78 3.66
N ILE A 170 8.17 1.75 4.48
CA ILE A 170 6.80 2.24 4.45
C ILE A 170 6.72 3.52 3.61
N HIS A 171 5.73 3.60 2.73
CA HIS A 171 5.40 4.79 1.95
C HIS A 171 4.14 5.45 2.50
N MET A 172 4.31 6.64 3.05
CA MET A 172 3.23 7.48 3.56
C MET A 172 2.86 8.48 2.48
N HIS A 173 1.71 8.26 1.83
CA HIS A 173 1.23 9.12 0.74
C HIS A 173 0.16 10.08 1.24
N GLY A 174 0.23 11.32 0.76
CA GLY A 174 -0.73 12.38 1.06
C GLY A 174 -0.12 13.51 1.87
N GLU A 175 -0.94 14.51 2.13
CA GLU A 175 -0.63 15.64 3.01
C GLU A 175 -1.13 15.36 4.42
N ASP A 176 -0.49 15.96 5.42
CA ASP A 176 -0.83 15.83 6.83
C ASP A 176 -0.97 14.35 7.31
N VAL A 177 0.04 13.54 6.94
CA VAL A 177 0.11 12.12 7.28
C VAL A 177 0.30 11.91 8.79
N TYR A 178 -0.16 10.79 9.33
CA TYR A 178 0.09 10.35 10.71
C TYR A 178 1.55 9.91 10.92
N PHE A 179 2.52 10.78 10.58
CA PHE A 179 3.94 10.46 10.59
C PHE A 179 4.41 9.95 11.95
N GLU A 180 4.01 10.63 13.05
CA GLU A 180 4.40 10.28 14.42
C GLU A 180 3.98 8.85 14.80
N LYS A 181 2.89 8.37 14.28
CA LYS A 181 2.42 7.00 14.49
C LYS A 181 3.11 6.00 13.56
N LEU A 182 3.20 6.35 12.29
CA LEU A 182 3.75 5.47 11.25
C LEU A 182 5.25 5.26 11.36
N LYS A 183 6.01 6.24 11.92
CA LYS A 183 7.45 6.08 12.18
C LYS A 183 7.77 4.95 13.15
N ASP A 184 6.82 4.58 14.01
CA ASP A 184 6.99 3.54 15.02
C ASP A 184 6.58 2.14 14.54
N TYR A 185 6.05 2.02 13.32
CA TYR A 185 5.78 0.72 12.70
C TYR A 185 7.06 -0.13 12.60
N PRO A 186 6.99 -1.47 12.67
CA PRO A 186 8.16 -2.36 12.62
C PRO A 186 8.75 -2.49 11.20
N VAL A 187 9.08 -1.35 10.61
CA VAL A 187 9.75 -1.18 9.32
C VAL A 187 11.13 -0.56 9.55
N ASN A 188 12.04 -0.67 8.58
CA ASN A 188 13.41 -0.15 8.73
C ASN A 188 13.71 1.06 7.83
N CYS A 189 12.76 1.48 7.00
CA CYS A 189 12.93 2.64 6.14
C CYS A 189 11.61 3.42 6.03
N LEU A 190 11.68 4.75 6.08
CA LEU A 190 10.53 5.64 5.94
C LEU A 190 10.63 6.40 4.62
N ASN A 191 9.53 6.41 3.86
CA ASN A 191 9.39 7.14 2.61
C ASN A 191 8.10 7.97 2.62
N TRP A 192 8.20 9.25 2.32
CA TRP A 192 7.08 10.18 2.24
C TRP A 192 7.43 11.38 1.34
N HIS A 193 6.46 12.24 1.10
CA HIS A 193 6.64 13.44 0.28
C HIS A 193 7.17 14.62 1.13
N ASP A 194 8.40 14.52 1.66
CA ASP A 194 9.03 15.48 2.58
C ASP A 194 9.11 16.93 2.07
N ARG A 195 8.92 17.13 0.76
CA ARG A 195 8.87 18.46 0.12
C ARG A 195 7.47 19.05 0.04
N HIS A 196 6.45 18.29 0.44
CA HIS A 196 5.04 18.69 0.38
C HIS A 196 4.33 18.58 1.74
N THR A 197 4.80 17.71 2.63
CA THR A 197 4.20 17.47 3.93
C THR A 197 5.26 17.35 5.02
N TRP A 198 4.89 17.72 6.25
CA TRP A 198 5.72 17.53 7.44
C TRP A 198 5.94 16.02 7.73
N PRO A 199 7.11 15.66 8.28
CA PRO A 199 8.30 16.48 8.56
C PRO A 199 9.21 16.62 7.34
N SER A 200 10.06 17.65 7.33
CA SER A 200 11.23 17.69 6.46
C SER A 200 12.24 16.60 6.83
N LEU A 201 13.17 16.24 5.94
CA LEU A 201 14.23 15.27 6.24
C LEU A 201 15.02 15.60 7.50
N LYS A 202 15.30 16.89 7.73
CA LYS A 202 16.03 17.36 8.90
C LYS A 202 15.26 17.15 10.20
N GLU A 203 13.96 17.39 10.18
CA GLU A 203 13.07 17.13 11.32
C GLU A 203 12.87 15.62 11.54
N ALA A 204 12.61 14.87 10.49
CA ALA A 204 12.45 13.41 10.57
C ALA A 204 13.68 12.72 11.19
N ARG A 205 14.91 13.17 10.85
CA ARG A 205 16.13 12.63 11.44
C ARG A 205 16.23 12.82 12.96
N ARG A 206 15.52 13.81 13.51
CA ARG A 206 15.45 14.01 14.97
C ARG A 206 14.39 13.12 15.63
N LEU A 207 13.47 12.57 14.85
CA LEU A 207 12.33 11.78 15.33
C LEU A 207 12.59 10.27 15.22
N THR A 208 13.59 9.84 14.43
CA THR A 208 13.87 8.42 14.21
C THR A 208 15.29 8.17 13.69
N ASP A 209 15.84 7.01 14.04
CA ASP A 209 17.12 6.51 13.51
C ASP A 209 16.95 5.61 12.28
N LYS A 210 15.72 5.33 11.84
CA LYS A 210 15.44 4.52 10.66
C LYS A 210 16.01 5.14 9.39
N CYS A 211 16.21 4.32 8.36
CA CYS A 211 16.56 4.82 7.04
C CYS A 211 15.48 5.79 6.53
N LEU A 212 15.89 6.92 5.95
CA LEU A 212 14.99 7.91 5.32
C LEU A 212 15.20 7.87 3.81
N MET A 213 14.15 7.59 3.08
CA MET A 213 14.12 7.55 1.61
C MET A 213 13.23 8.69 1.11
N ALA A 214 13.79 9.88 0.94
CA ALA A 214 13.05 11.08 0.58
C ALA A 214 14.01 12.13 -0.03
N GLY A 215 13.60 13.38 -0.18
CA GLY A 215 14.46 14.51 -0.55
C GLY A 215 14.30 15.01 -1.98
N ILE A 216 13.64 14.26 -2.86
CA ILE A 216 13.37 14.67 -4.24
C ILE A 216 11.89 15.08 -4.35
N ARG A 217 11.65 16.30 -4.85
CA ARG A 217 10.29 16.77 -5.10
C ARG A 217 9.69 16.00 -6.28
N SER A 218 8.50 15.43 -6.09
CA SER A 218 7.74 14.86 -7.20
C SER A 218 7.26 15.96 -8.14
N SER A 219 7.16 15.69 -9.45
CA SER A 219 6.66 16.55 -10.54
C SER A 219 6.04 17.92 -10.13
N PRO A 220 6.20 19.02 -10.84
CA PRO A 220 6.54 19.12 -12.26
C PRO A 220 8.03 19.39 -12.58
N TYR A 221 8.90 19.23 -11.62
CA TYR A 221 10.29 19.68 -11.73
C TYR A 221 11.23 18.75 -12.49
N PHE A 222 10.75 17.56 -12.89
CA PHE A 222 11.45 16.68 -13.81
C PHE A 222 10.77 16.75 -15.19
N VAL A 223 11.16 17.69 -16.01
CA VAL A 223 10.80 17.71 -17.44
C VAL A 223 12.03 17.32 -18.24
N ASN A 224 11.91 16.28 -19.06
CA ASN A 224 12.98 15.76 -19.94
C ASN A 224 14.28 15.36 -19.20
N GLY A 225 14.17 14.86 -17.98
CA GLY A 225 15.34 14.40 -17.23
C GLY A 225 16.20 15.50 -16.61
N VAL A 226 15.76 16.76 -16.65
CA VAL A 226 16.46 17.90 -16.06
C VAL A 226 15.67 18.44 -14.88
N LEU A 227 16.35 18.62 -13.74
CA LEU A 227 15.83 19.39 -12.59
C LEU A 227 15.66 20.84 -13.02
N GLN A 228 14.43 21.34 -13.02
CA GLN A 228 14.12 22.77 -13.18
C GLN A 228 13.91 23.41 -11.82
#